data_b0f7c551585f3adb3551d399aa653d59
#
_entry.id   b0f7c551585f3adb3551d399aa653d59
#
_cell.length_a   1.000
_cell.length_b   1.000
_cell.length_c   1.000
_cell.angle_alpha   90.00
_cell.angle_beta   90.00
_cell.angle_gamma   90.00
#
_symmetry.space_group_name_H-M   'P 1'
#
loop_
_entity.id
_entity.type
_entity.pdbx_description
1 polymer ?
#
loop_
_entity_poly.entity_id
_entity_poly.type
_entity_poly.pdbx_seq_one_letter_code
_entity_poly.pdbx_strand_id
1 'polypeptide(L)'
;MALTKPILYSITSFDATTSETIKFNVIGGNQVVANTLVIQRNDDLSVVYNSKQSTFKYEHNIPSNTLTNGVLYQAYIQTYDVSGNVSVQSNIVNFACYETPSVVFDNIPVGGKIENNSYRFTVTYNQANNDYLNAYSFNLYDVHGDLISTSNLQYTTEKKVPLTIGHLFTGFDNNSEYRIEFVGETDSGMPVVSTDVNIITSFVQASIFSNVTLTNECKGGYIVFNSKISAIDGYSPTTPIYIDNNSIDLRGDTYVEWREGYQISNSFTARIWGRDFNYDNKIASFRTTFGDEISVYLYENENGVWAELYVTNIKLFYSYAIKSAYVKLAKNDNAFIWIRHDNNLYDVIVSKYEGDII
;
A
#
# COMPACT_ATOMS: atom_id res chain seq x y z
N MET A 1 -6.36 20.93 -55.59
CA MET A 1 -5.74 19.65 -55.06
C MET A 1 -6.87 18.74 -54.60
N ALA A 2 -6.67 17.43 -54.63
CA ALA A 2 -7.66 16.51 -54.08
C ALA A 2 -7.49 16.41 -52.55
N LEU A 3 -8.55 16.01 -51.86
CA LEU A 3 -8.45 15.65 -50.46
C LEU A 3 -7.55 14.42 -50.24
N THR A 4 -6.69 14.46 -49.26
CA THR A 4 -5.86 13.31 -48.89
C THR A 4 -6.61 12.36 -47.94
N LYS A 5 -6.13 11.14 -47.87
CA LYS A 5 -6.68 10.14 -46.95
C LYS A 5 -6.48 10.61 -45.49
N PRO A 6 -7.57 10.73 -44.66
CA PRO A 6 -7.43 11.00 -43.27
C PRO A 6 -6.83 9.84 -42.49
N ILE A 7 -6.20 10.13 -41.37
CA ILE A 7 -5.65 9.17 -40.42
C ILE A 7 -6.47 9.28 -39.13
N LEU A 8 -7.28 8.27 -38.85
CA LEU A 8 -8.00 8.18 -37.60
C LEU A 8 -7.05 7.69 -36.50
N TYR A 9 -6.97 8.42 -35.37
CA TYR A 9 -6.15 8.01 -34.25
C TYR A 9 -6.80 6.84 -33.48
N SER A 10 -6.01 6.15 -32.65
CA SER A 10 -6.54 5.13 -31.74
C SER A 10 -7.61 5.74 -30.85
N ILE A 11 -8.68 4.99 -30.65
CA ILE A 11 -9.78 5.37 -29.77
C ILE A 11 -9.62 4.53 -28.50
N THR A 12 -9.36 5.18 -27.37
CA THR A 12 -9.39 4.53 -26.07
C THR A 12 -10.82 4.14 -25.73
N SER A 13 -11.03 3.03 -25.05
CA SER A 13 -12.35 2.64 -24.59
C SER A 13 -12.95 3.70 -23.67
N PHE A 14 -14.27 3.89 -23.77
CA PHE A 14 -14.99 4.92 -23.01
C PHE A 14 -16.42 4.44 -22.66
N ASP A 15 -17.05 5.15 -21.74
CA ASP A 15 -18.43 4.88 -21.37
C ASP A 15 -19.40 5.49 -22.39
N ALA A 16 -20.20 4.64 -23.02
CA ALA A 16 -21.17 5.06 -24.02
C ALA A 16 -22.28 6.00 -23.49
N THR A 17 -22.42 6.09 -22.18
CA THR A 17 -23.36 7.04 -21.56
C THR A 17 -22.83 8.48 -21.55
N THR A 18 -21.55 8.67 -21.83
CA THR A 18 -20.88 9.96 -21.96
C THR A 18 -20.65 10.34 -23.42
N SER A 19 -20.42 11.61 -23.69
CA SER A 19 -19.97 12.04 -25.02
C SER A 19 -18.47 11.84 -25.17
N GLU A 20 -18.02 11.46 -26.37
CA GLU A 20 -16.59 11.25 -26.64
C GLU A 20 -16.16 12.03 -27.88
N THR A 21 -14.93 12.57 -27.88
CA THR A 21 -14.37 13.33 -28.99
C THR A 21 -13.26 12.55 -29.67
N ILE A 22 -13.58 12.01 -30.85
CA ILE A 22 -12.64 11.28 -31.67
C ILE A 22 -11.77 12.24 -32.48
N LYS A 23 -10.46 12.00 -32.46
CA LYS A 23 -9.48 12.84 -33.18
C LYS A 23 -8.92 12.12 -34.40
N PHE A 24 -8.62 12.89 -35.42
CA PHE A 24 -8.00 12.42 -36.65
C PHE A 24 -7.00 13.46 -37.17
N ASN A 25 -6.25 13.13 -38.22
CA ASN A 25 -5.34 14.03 -38.88
C ASN A 25 -5.51 13.94 -40.42
N VAL A 26 -5.20 15.04 -41.11
CA VAL A 26 -5.13 15.09 -42.59
C VAL A 26 -3.85 15.81 -42.98
N ILE A 27 -3.01 15.16 -43.76
CA ILE A 27 -1.70 15.70 -44.17
C ILE A 27 -1.78 16.17 -45.62
N GLY A 28 -1.73 17.47 -45.83
CA GLY A 28 -1.82 18.08 -47.18
C GLY A 28 -3.23 18.04 -47.79
N GLY A 29 -3.34 18.38 -49.05
CA GLY A 29 -4.62 18.41 -49.78
C GLY A 29 -5.41 19.71 -49.57
N ASN A 30 -6.69 19.70 -49.97
CA ASN A 30 -7.61 20.80 -49.78
C ASN A 30 -7.99 20.95 -48.30
N GLN A 31 -8.40 22.16 -47.92
CA GLN A 31 -8.88 22.42 -46.60
C GLN A 31 -10.16 21.60 -46.26
N VAL A 32 -10.12 20.92 -45.14
CA VAL A 32 -11.27 20.18 -44.61
C VAL A 32 -12.25 21.14 -43.97
N VAL A 33 -13.53 21.04 -44.35
CA VAL A 33 -14.63 21.87 -43.82
C VAL A 33 -15.71 21.03 -43.11
N ALA A 34 -15.67 19.73 -43.33
CA ALA A 34 -16.56 18.77 -42.67
C ALA A 34 -15.96 17.39 -42.63
N ASN A 35 -16.46 16.58 -41.74
CA ASN A 35 -16.12 15.15 -41.67
C ASN A 35 -17.37 14.29 -41.42
N THR A 36 -17.31 13.02 -41.80
CA THR A 36 -18.30 12.00 -41.48
C THR A 36 -17.60 10.88 -40.76
N LEU A 37 -18.03 10.60 -39.54
CA LEU A 37 -17.63 9.42 -38.76
C LEU A 37 -18.65 8.33 -38.97
N VAL A 38 -18.17 7.14 -39.33
CA VAL A 38 -18.98 5.93 -39.43
C VAL A 38 -18.48 4.93 -38.37
N ILE A 39 -19.41 4.43 -37.55
CA ILE A 39 -19.13 3.41 -36.55
C ILE A 39 -20.01 2.19 -36.86
N GLN A 40 -19.41 1.03 -36.83
CA GLN A 40 -20.04 -0.26 -37.08
C GLN A 40 -19.78 -1.19 -35.90
N ARG A 41 -20.71 -2.07 -35.61
CA ARG A 41 -20.43 -3.20 -34.69
C ARG A 41 -19.36 -4.08 -35.33
N ASN A 42 -18.49 -4.63 -34.50
CA ASN A 42 -17.40 -5.46 -35.01
C ASN A 42 -17.84 -6.91 -35.35
N ASP A 43 -18.94 -7.36 -34.78
CA ASP A 43 -19.47 -8.71 -34.98
C ASP A 43 -20.23 -8.90 -36.29
N ASP A 44 -21.05 -7.95 -36.72
CA ASP A 44 -21.94 -8.05 -37.88
C ASP A 44 -21.76 -6.93 -38.92
N LEU A 45 -20.88 -5.98 -38.63
CA LEU A 45 -20.61 -4.79 -39.45
C LEU A 45 -21.82 -3.87 -39.65
N SER A 46 -22.85 -4.02 -38.84
CA SER A 46 -24.01 -3.12 -38.89
C SER A 46 -23.61 -1.71 -38.49
N VAL A 47 -24.06 -0.72 -39.25
CA VAL A 47 -23.79 0.70 -38.97
C VAL A 47 -24.66 1.16 -37.82
N VAL A 48 -24.06 1.56 -36.74
CA VAL A 48 -24.74 2.09 -35.54
C VAL A 48 -24.66 3.62 -35.44
N TYR A 49 -23.67 4.21 -36.09
CA TYR A 49 -23.51 5.65 -36.16
C TYR A 49 -22.96 6.06 -37.50
N ASN A 50 -23.58 7.05 -38.14
CA ASN A 50 -23.13 7.65 -39.36
C ASN A 50 -23.57 9.11 -39.35
N SER A 51 -22.63 9.98 -39.02
CA SER A 51 -22.96 11.41 -38.84
C SER A 51 -21.92 12.31 -39.46
N LYS A 52 -22.40 13.36 -40.09
CA LYS A 52 -21.58 14.43 -40.69
C LYS A 52 -21.57 15.64 -39.78
N GLN A 53 -20.38 16.13 -39.47
CA GLN A 53 -20.16 17.38 -38.73
C GLN A 53 -19.43 18.39 -39.59
N SER A 54 -19.98 19.61 -39.66
CA SER A 54 -19.32 20.75 -40.31
C SER A 54 -18.38 21.44 -39.32
N THR A 55 -17.11 21.26 -39.50
CA THR A 55 -16.06 21.82 -38.62
C THR A 55 -14.74 21.90 -39.37
N PHE A 56 -13.93 22.90 -39.00
CA PHE A 56 -12.52 23.01 -39.44
C PHE A 56 -11.55 22.28 -38.52
N LYS A 57 -12.04 21.77 -37.38
CA LYS A 57 -11.23 21.00 -36.45
C LYS A 57 -11.13 19.55 -36.92
N TYR A 58 -10.00 18.93 -36.64
CA TYR A 58 -9.75 17.50 -36.95
C TYR A 58 -10.25 16.61 -35.80
N GLU A 59 -11.55 16.80 -35.52
CA GLU A 59 -12.24 16.06 -34.45
C GLU A 59 -13.70 15.77 -34.84
N HIS A 60 -14.27 14.75 -34.23
CA HIS A 60 -15.68 14.39 -34.35
C HIS A 60 -16.26 14.06 -32.99
N ASN A 61 -17.33 14.69 -32.59
CA ASN A 61 -17.97 14.43 -31.31
C ASN A 61 -19.07 13.38 -31.47
N ILE A 62 -18.98 12.30 -30.70
CA ILE A 62 -20.01 11.28 -30.54
C ILE A 62 -20.90 11.71 -29.37
N PRO A 63 -22.20 11.92 -29.57
CA PRO A 63 -23.11 12.25 -28.47
C PRO A 63 -23.22 11.08 -27.47
N SER A 64 -23.50 11.39 -26.22
CA SER A 64 -23.81 10.42 -25.19
C SER A 64 -24.97 9.50 -25.61
N ASN A 65 -24.96 8.26 -25.12
CA ASN A 65 -25.97 7.24 -25.39
C ASN A 65 -26.18 6.91 -26.89
N THR A 66 -25.18 7.18 -27.73
CA THR A 66 -25.17 6.80 -29.15
C THR A 66 -24.76 5.35 -29.35
N LEU A 67 -23.84 4.89 -28.52
CA LEU A 67 -23.33 3.52 -28.51
C LEU A 67 -23.84 2.75 -27.29
N THR A 68 -23.45 1.50 -27.18
CA THR A 68 -23.86 0.61 -26.08
C THR A 68 -22.61 0.05 -25.39
N ASN A 69 -22.60 0.07 -24.06
CA ASN A 69 -21.53 -0.55 -23.29
C ASN A 69 -21.51 -2.06 -23.44
N GLY A 70 -20.32 -2.68 -23.33
CA GLY A 70 -20.10 -4.10 -23.54
C GLY A 70 -20.00 -4.50 -25.00
N VAL A 71 -19.95 -3.55 -25.94
CA VAL A 71 -19.90 -3.82 -27.39
C VAL A 71 -18.58 -3.36 -28.00
N LEU A 72 -18.03 -4.21 -28.87
CA LEU A 72 -16.84 -3.91 -29.68
C LEU A 72 -17.27 -3.27 -30.99
N TYR A 73 -16.64 -2.17 -31.34
CA TYR A 73 -16.89 -1.38 -32.53
C TYR A 73 -15.65 -1.23 -33.40
N GLN A 74 -15.88 -0.92 -34.66
CA GLN A 74 -14.89 -0.38 -35.58
C GLN A 74 -15.36 0.96 -36.15
N ALA A 75 -14.40 1.87 -36.34
CA ALA A 75 -14.69 3.22 -36.85
C ALA A 75 -13.79 3.59 -38.00
N TYR A 76 -14.30 4.43 -38.90
CA TYR A 76 -13.52 5.15 -39.91
C TYR A 76 -14.10 6.52 -40.14
N ILE A 77 -13.29 7.42 -40.72
CA ILE A 77 -13.68 8.79 -41.02
C ILE A 77 -13.43 9.14 -42.49
N GLN A 78 -14.26 10.00 -43.01
CA GLN A 78 -14.11 10.65 -44.33
C GLN A 78 -14.20 12.17 -44.13
N THR A 79 -13.49 12.91 -44.95
CA THR A 79 -13.45 14.38 -44.89
C THR A 79 -13.96 15.01 -46.15
N TYR A 80 -14.44 16.27 -46.05
CA TYR A 80 -15.03 17.02 -47.13
C TYR A 80 -14.31 18.37 -47.26
N ASP A 81 -14.12 18.81 -48.55
CA ASP A 81 -13.66 20.18 -48.82
C ASP A 81 -14.84 21.11 -49.09
N VAL A 82 -14.52 22.40 -49.30
CA VAL A 82 -15.49 23.47 -49.59
C VAL A 82 -16.31 23.20 -50.84
N SER A 83 -15.80 22.45 -51.79
CA SER A 83 -16.49 22.09 -53.03
C SER A 83 -17.38 20.85 -52.85
N GLY A 84 -17.43 20.23 -51.68
CA GLY A 84 -18.19 19.04 -51.38
C GLY A 84 -17.52 17.74 -51.85
N ASN A 85 -16.26 17.78 -52.31
CA ASN A 85 -15.53 16.55 -52.59
C ASN A 85 -15.26 15.78 -51.30
N VAL A 86 -15.32 14.45 -51.39
CA VAL A 86 -15.08 13.55 -50.28
C VAL A 86 -13.75 12.83 -50.40
N SER A 87 -13.05 12.65 -49.30
CA SER A 87 -11.83 11.85 -49.26
C SER A 87 -12.11 10.34 -49.39
N VAL A 88 -11.07 9.57 -49.65
CA VAL A 88 -11.12 8.14 -49.38
C VAL A 88 -11.25 7.91 -47.85
N GLN A 89 -11.74 6.74 -47.50
CA GLN A 89 -11.89 6.31 -46.08
C GLN A 89 -10.53 6.25 -45.40
N SER A 90 -10.51 6.63 -44.09
CA SER A 90 -9.33 6.52 -43.22
C SER A 90 -8.89 5.04 -43.03
N ASN A 91 -7.88 4.82 -42.21
CA ASN A 91 -7.70 3.54 -41.54
C ASN A 91 -8.92 3.21 -40.67
N ILE A 92 -9.17 1.92 -40.46
CA ILE A 92 -10.17 1.41 -39.51
C ILE A 92 -9.49 1.33 -38.15
N VAL A 93 -10.22 1.76 -37.09
CA VAL A 93 -9.80 1.67 -35.70
C VAL A 93 -10.84 0.91 -34.92
N ASN A 94 -10.41 -0.11 -34.19
CA ASN A 94 -11.26 -0.89 -33.29
C ASN A 94 -11.21 -0.29 -31.90
N PHE A 95 -12.35 -0.28 -31.21
CA PHE A 95 -12.48 0.14 -29.81
C PHE A 95 -13.70 -0.53 -29.19
N ALA A 96 -13.79 -0.52 -27.87
CA ALA A 96 -14.95 -0.99 -27.15
C ALA A 96 -15.54 0.13 -26.29
N CYS A 97 -16.83 0.04 -26.02
CA CYS A 97 -17.45 0.85 -24.98
C CYS A 97 -17.66 -0.01 -23.74
N TYR A 98 -17.31 0.52 -22.59
CA TYR A 98 -17.51 -0.12 -21.30
C TYR A 98 -18.13 0.87 -20.32
N GLU A 99 -18.93 0.39 -19.41
CA GLU A 99 -19.40 1.20 -18.30
C GLU A 99 -18.22 1.71 -17.47
N THR A 100 -18.32 2.95 -16.99
CA THR A 100 -17.26 3.53 -16.15
C THR A 100 -16.98 2.63 -14.94
N PRO A 101 -15.74 2.20 -14.73
CA PRO A 101 -15.38 1.40 -13.58
C PRO A 101 -15.66 2.13 -12.27
N SER A 102 -16.08 1.40 -11.26
CA SER A 102 -16.22 1.91 -9.90
C SER A 102 -15.23 1.25 -8.96
N VAL A 103 -14.72 2.03 -8.03
CA VAL A 103 -13.85 1.55 -6.96
C VAL A 103 -14.26 2.20 -5.64
N VAL A 104 -14.37 1.40 -4.60
CA VAL A 104 -14.82 1.84 -3.28
C VAL A 104 -13.84 1.35 -2.23
N PHE A 105 -13.48 2.22 -1.30
CA PHE A 105 -12.74 1.80 -0.10
C PHE A 105 -13.67 1.05 0.85
N ASP A 106 -13.30 -0.19 1.21
CA ASP A 106 -14.16 -1.10 1.97
C ASP A 106 -14.03 -0.94 3.48
N ASN A 107 -12.89 -0.47 3.95
CA ASN A 107 -12.51 -0.56 5.35
C ASN A 107 -12.12 0.79 5.98
N ILE A 108 -12.64 1.89 5.47
CA ILE A 108 -12.41 3.18 6.12
C ILE A 108 -13.14 3.20 7.45
N PRO A 109 -12.44 3.47 8.58
CA PRO A 109 -13.09 3.58 9.88
C PRO A 109 -14.12 4.70 9.91
N VAL A 110 -15.10 4.57 10.81
CA VAL A 110 -16.13 5.61 11.00
C VAL A 110 -15.45 6.95 11.34
N GLY A 111 -15.79 7.99 10.57
CA GLY A 111 -15.19 9.31 10.69
C GLY A 111 -13.74 9.39 10.19
N GLY A 112 -13.24 8.37 9.49
CA GLY A 112 -11.88 8.36 8.93
C GLY A 112 -10.76 8.24 9.97
N LYS A 113 -11.09 7.91 11.23
CA LYS A 113 -10.11 7.90 12.33
C LYS A 113 -9.31 6.61 12.37
N ILE A 114 -7.98 6.71 12.19
CA ILE A 114 -7.02 5.61 12.31
C ILE A 114 -6.31 5.71 13.66
N GLU A 115 -6.35 4.64 14.42
CA GLU A 115 -5.82 4.57 15.79
C GLU A 115 -4.45 3.86 15.88
N ASN A 116 -3.74 3.76 14.76
CA ASN A 116 -2.42 3.15 14.65
C ASN A 116 -1.52 3.95 13.72
N ASN A 117 -0.20 3.77 13.86
CA ASN A 117 0.78 4.36 12.95
C ASN A 117 0.91 3.62 11.60
N SER A 118 0.06 2.65 11.38
CA SER A 118 -0.03 1.90 10.12
C SER A 118 -1.47 1.48 9.87
N TYR A 119 -1.87 1.43 8.60
CA TYR A 119 -3.20 1.00 8.23
C TYR A 119 -3.19 0.33 6.86
N ARG A 120 -3.91 -0.79 6.73
CA ARG A 120 -4.11 -1.48 5.46
C ARG A 120 -5.43 -1.01 4.84
N PHE A 121 -5.34 -0.21 3.79
CA PHE A 121 -6.52 0.15 3.00
C PHE A 121 -6.85 -0.97 2.05
N THR A 122 -8.14 -1.23 1.90
CA THR A 122 -8.67 -2.16 0.91
C THR A 122 -9.72 -1.47 0.05
N VAL A 123 -9.73 -1.80 -1.21
CA VAL A 123 -10.73 -1.33 -2.17
C VAL A 123 -11.33 -2.51 -2.91
N THR A 124 -12.59 -2.37 -3.29
CA THR A 124 -13.26 -3.29 -4.21
C THR A 124 -13.50 -2.58 -5.54
N TYR A 125 -12.87 -3.11 -6.57
CA TYR A 125 -13.07 -2.73 -7.96
C TYR A 125 -14.27 -3.46 -8.56
N ASN A 126 -15.15 -2.73 -9.24
CA ASN A 126 -16.29 -3.27 -9.97
C ASN A 126 -16.38 -2.69 -11.37
N GLN A 127 -16.82 -3.52 -12.32
CA GLN A 127 -17.09 -3.12 -13.70
C GLN A 127 -18.08 -4.10 -14.33
N ALA A 128 -19.19 -3.58 -14.88
CA ALA A 128 -20.32 -4.38 -15.31
C ALA A 128 -20.06 -5.23 -16.57
N ASN A 129 -19.14 -4.83 -17.42
CA ASN A 129 -18.88 -5.46 -18.71
C ASN A 129 -17.64 -6.35 -18.73
N ASN A 130 -17.08 -6.71 -17.57
CA ASN A 130 -15.88 -7.53 -17.41
C ASN A 130 -14.61 -6.94 -18.06
N ASP A 131 -14.49 -5.62 -18.06
CA ASP A 131 -13.21 -4.97 -18.33
C ASP A 131 -12.38 -5.02 -17.04
N TYR A 132 -11.36 -5.86 -17.03
CA TYR A 132 -10.64 -6.19 -15.80
C TYR A 132 -9.60 -5.11 -15.46
N LEU A 133 -9.37 -4.93 -14.16
CA LEU A 133 -8.28 -4.09 -13.70
C LEU A 133 -6.93 -4.66 -14.18
N ASN A 134 -6.09 -3.82 -14.75
CA ASN A 134 -4.76 -4.17 -15.26
C ASN A 134 -3.65 -3.67 -14.34
N ALA A 135 -3.66 -2.37 -14.04
CA ALA A 135 -2.65 -1.72 -13.22
C ALA A 135 -3.30 -0.77 -12.22
N TYR A 136 -2.64 -0.57 -11.08
CA TYR A 136 -3.15 0.32 -10.03
C TYR A 136 -2.05 0.83 -9.11
N SER A 137 -2.35 1.90 -8.37
CA SER A 137 -1.58 2.36 -7.22
C SER A 137 -2.50 2.94 -6.14
N PHE A 138 -2.04 2.86 -4.89
CA PHE A 138 -2.58 3.62 -3.77
C PHE A 138 -1.64 4.78 -3.51
N ASN A 139 -2.18 5.97 -3.37
CA ASN A 139 -1.43 7.20 -3.15
C ASN A 139 -1.90 7.86 -1.86
N LEU A 140 -0.96 8.22 -1.01
CA LEU A 140 -1.21 8.89 0.26
C LEU A 140 -0.64 10.31 0.18
N TYR A 141 -1.47 11.29 0.47
CA TYR A 141 -1.13 12.71 0.43
C TYR A 141 -1.28 13.35 1.80
N ASP A 142 -0.53 14.39 2.05
CA ASP A 142 -0.72 15.24 3.22
C ASP A 142 -1.87 16.25 3.02
N VAL A 143 -2.07 17.13 4.01
CA VAL A 143 -3.10 18.18 3.99
C VAL A 143 -2.86 19.26 2.92
N HIS A 144 -1.64 19.37 2.40
CA HIS A 144 -1.26 20.33 1.35
C HIS A 144 -1.44 19.75 -0.05
N GLY A 145 -1.73 18.46 -0.14
CA GLY A 145 -1.84 17.71 -1.37
C GLY A 145 -0.52 17.17 -1.90
N ASP A 146 0.54 17.19 -1.09
CA ASP A 146 1.82 16.62 -1.46
C ASP A 146 1.79 15.10 -1.28
N LEU A 147 2.27 14.36 -2.29
CA LEU A 147 2.38 12.91 -2.23
C LEU A 147 3.48 12.50 -1.25
N ILE A 148 3.10 11.86 -0.15
CA ILE A 148 4.03 11.43 0.90
C ILE A 148 4.36 9.94 0.85
N SER A 149 3.47 9.12 0.29
CA SER A 149 3.71 7.69 0.12
C SER A 149 2.86 7.10 -1.01
N THR A 150 3.36 6.05 -1.64
CA THR A 150 2.64 5.34 -2.69
C THR A 150 2.95 3.84 -2.64
N SER A 151 2.00 3.01 -3.08
CA SER A 151 2.26 1.58 -3.33
C SER A 151 3.16 1.33 -4.53
N ASN A 152 3.54 2.38 -5.27
CA ASN A 152 4.04 2.30 -6.64
C ASN A 152 3.03 1.62 -7.57
N LEU A 153 3.33 1.62 -8.87
CA LEU A 153 2.48 0.94 -9.85
C LEU A 153 2.54 -0.58 -9.64
N GLN A 154 1.38 -1.17 -9.44
CA GLN A 154 1.18 -2.61 -9.29
C GLN A 154 0.40 -3.13 -10.49
N TYR A 155 0.66 -4.38 -10.89
CA TYR A 155 -0.09 -5.06 -11.93
C TYR A 155 -0.85 -6.24 -11.32
N THR A 156 -2.07 -6.49 -11.81
CA THR A 156 -2.83 -7.67 -11.41
C THR A 156 -3.01 -8.62 -12.59
N THR A 157 -2.87 -9.91 -12.31
CA THR A 157 -3.20 -10.98 -13.26
C THR A 157 -4.57 -11.59 -13.00
N GLU A 158 -5.24 -11.15 -11.93
CA GLU A 158 -6.56 -11.64 -11.57
C GLU A 158 -7.63 -11.07 -12.51
N LYS A 159 -8.22 -11.92 -13.31
CA LYS A 159 -9.30 -11.57 -14.27
C LYS A 159 -10.65 -11.90 -13.65
N LYS A 160 -11.06 -11.11 -12.67
CA LYS A 160 -12.36 -11.23 -11.99
C LYS A 160 -12.94 -9.88 -11.62
N VAL A 161 -14.25 -9.83 -11.53
CA VAL A 161 -15.05 -8.69 -11.04
C VAL A 161 -16.14 -9.28 -10.14
N PRO A 162 -16.32 -8.81 -8.90
CA PRO A 162 -15.52 -7.80 -8.21
C PRO A 162 -14.12 -8.30 -7.83
N LEU A 163 -13.17 -7.37 -7.73
CA LEU A 163 -11.79 -7.63 -7.29
C LEU A 163 -11.47 -6.77 -6.06
N THR A 164 -11.14 -7.41 -4.95
CA THR A 164 -10.68 -6.71 -3.73
C THR A 164 -9.17 -6.76 -3.64
N ILE A 165 -8.56 -5.61 -3.48
CA ILE A 165 -7.12 -5.42 -3.35
C ILE A 165 -6.81 -4.47 -2.19
N GLY A 166 -5.59 -4.54 -1.65
CA GLY A 166 -5.25 -3.70 -0.52
C GLY A 166 -3.76 -3.44 -0.40
N HIS A 167 -3.44 -2.29 0.20
CA HIS A 167 -2.07 -1.86 0.48
C HIS A 167 -1.93 -1.41 1.93
N LEU A 168 -0.77 -1.73 2.55
CA LEU A 168 -0.43 -1.32 3.91
C LEU A 168 0.45 -0.08 3.85
N PHE A 169 -0.03 1.04 4.38
CA PHE A 169 0.80 2.19 4.70
C PHE A 169 1.27 2.13 6.14
N THR A 170 2.50 2.57 6.37
CA THR A 170 3.14 2.60 7.69
C THR A 170 3.79 3.95 7.92
N GLY A 171 4.05 4.30 9.18
CA GLY A 171 4.76 5.52 9.52
C GLY A 171 3.87 6.76 9.56
N PHE A 172 2.58 6.59 9.82
CA PHE A 172 1.70 7.74 10.07
C PHE A 172 2.16 8.52 11.31
N ASP A 173 2.18 9.83 11.18
CA ASP A 173 2.33 10.73 12.32
C ASP A 173 1.05 10.77 13.14
N ASN A 174 1.17 10.95 14.46
CA ASN A 174 0.02 11.06 15.33
C ASN A 174 -0.65 12.42 15.21
N ASN A 175 -1.98 12.48 15.32
CA ASN A 175 -2.80 13.69 15.19
C ASN A 175 -2.58 14.43 13.87
N SER A 176 -2.40 13.68 12.79
CA SER A 176 -2.18 14.20 11.44
C SER A 176 -3.33 13.83 10.51
N GLU A 177 -3.55 14.67 9.53
CA GLU A 177 -4.57 14.45 8.51
C GLU A 177 -3.91 14.01 7.21
N TYR A 178 -4.55 13.10 6.51
CA TYR A 178 -4.09 12.56 5.23
C TYR A 178 -5.27 12.38 4.27
N ARG A 179 -4.96 12.32 2.99
CA ARG A 179 -5.90 11.96 1.94
C ARG A 179 -5.39 10.71 1.23
N ILE A 180 -6.23 9.70 1.13
CA ILE A 180 -5.94 8.48 0.39
C ILE A 180 -6.72 8.46 -0.93
N GLU A 181 -6.05 8.05 -2.00
CA GLU A 181 -6.60 7.89 -3.33
C GLU A 181 -6.18 6.52 -3.90
N PHE A 182 -7.06 5.91 -4.66
CA PHE A 182 -6.74 4.78 -5.51
C PHE A 182 -6.87 5.19 -6.97
N VAL A 183 -5.86 4.91 -7.76
CA VAL A 183 -5.85 5.13 -9.21
C VAL A 183 -5.44 3.87 -9.93
N GLY A 184 -5.96 3.66 -11.12
CA GLY A 184 -5.63 2.49 -11.92
C GLY A 184 -6.05 2.64 -13.37
N GLU A 185 -5.87 1.55 -14.10
CA GLU A 185 -6.22 1.42 -15.50
C GLU A 185 -6.74 0.00 -15.77
N THR A 186 -7.76 -0.10 -16.59
CA THR A 186 -8.31 -1.40 -17.00
C THR A 186 -7.51 -2.00 -18.14
N ASP A 187 -7.80 -3.25 -18.54
CA ASP A 187 -7.21 -3.91 -19.70
C ASP A 187 -7.49 -3.14 -21.01
N SER A 188 -8.61 -2.45 -21.10
CA SER A 188 -8.98 -1.63 -22.24
C SER A 188 -8.41 -0.21 -22.24
N GLY A 189 -7.69 0.16 -21.17
CA GLY A 189 -7.09 1.49 -20.99
C GLY A 189 -8.04 2.51 -20.38
N MET A 190 -9.19 2.11 -19.82
CA MET A 190 -10.05 3.04 -19.11
C MET A 190 -9.45 3.43 -17.75
N PRO A 191 -9.48 4.71 -17.37
CA PRO A 191 -8.98 5.14 -16.07
C PRO A 191 -9.92 4.66 -14.95
N VAL A 192 -9.32 4.28 -13.84
CA VAL A 192 -10.00 3.89 -12.59
C VAL A 192 -9.55 4.84 -11.49
N VAL A 193 -10.47 5.61 -10.94
CA VAL A 193 -10.15 6.56 -9.87
C VAL A 193 -11.18 6.43 -8.76
N SER A 194 -10.72 6.28 -7.52
CA SER A 194 -11.60 6.30 -6.36
C SER A 194 -12.06 7.71 -6.03
N THR A 195 -13.11 7.79 -5.24
CA THR A 195 -13.36 9.01 -4.47
C THR A 195 -12.26 9.18 -3.43
N ASP A 196 -11.73 10.37 -3.31
CA ASP A 196 -10.76 10.73 -2.27
C ASP A 196 -11.36 10.51 -0.88
N VAL A 197 -10.58 9.93 0.00
CA VAL A 197 -10.96 9.72 1.40
C VAL A 197 -9.98 10.44 2.31
N ASN A 198 -10.52 11.32 3.14
CA ASN A 198 -9.75 11.97 4.20
C ASN A 198 -9.72 11.08 5.44
N ILE A 199 -8.56 10.94 6.02
CA ILE A 199 -8.33 10.18 7.24
C ILE A 199 -7.59 11.05 8.25
N ILE A 200 -7.85 10.79 9.52
CA ILE A 200 -7.19 11.44 10.65
C ILE A 200 -6.56 10.35 11.49
N THR A 201 -5.29 10.48 11.77
CA THR A 201 -4.61 9.59 12.69
C THR A 201 -4.72 10.13 14.11
N SER A 202 -5.08 9.28 15.04
CA SER A 202 -5.14 9.66 16.46
C SER A 202 -4.91 8.41 17.30
N PHE A 203 -3.66 8.15 17.56
CA PHE A 203 -3.25 7.00 18.37
C PHE A 203 -2.52 7.48 19.63
N VAL A 204 -2.55 6.64 20.64
CA VAL A 204 -1.84 6.94 21.87
C VAL A 204 -0.36 6.72 21.61
N GLN A 205 0.39 7.83 21.56
CA GLN A 205 1.85 7.76 21.65
C GLN A 205 2.23 7.55 23.11
N ALA A 206 3.29 6.76 23.34
CA ALA A 206 3.87 6.66 24.65
C ALA A 206 4.26 8.04 25.14
N SER A 207 3.52 8.54 26.08
CA SER A 207 4.00 9.67 26.88
C SER A 207 5.18 9.15 27.68
N ILE A 208 6.28 9.87 27.65
CA ILE A 208 7.42 9.58 28.52
C ILE A 208 6.95 9.87 29.93
N PHE A 209 6.67 8.83 30.69
CA PHE A 209 6.39 8.97 32.10
C PHE A 209 7.72 8.95 32.83
N SER A 210 8.09 10.07 33.46
CA SER A 210 9.20 10.10 34.40
C SER A 210 8.68 9.65 35.76
N ASN A 211 9.38 8.70 36.41
CA ASN A 211 9.11 8.26 37.79
C ASN A 211 7.73 7.64 38.03
N VAL A 212 7.21 6.90 37.05
CA VAL A 212 5.98 6.10 37.24
C VAL A 212 6.35 4.74 37.85
N THR A 213 5.76 4.44 39.00
CA THR A 213 5.85 3.11 39.61
C THR A 213 4.58 2.33 39.27
N LEU A 214 4.73 1.21 38.59
CA LEU A 214 3.65 0.27 38.34
C LEU A 214 3.59 -0.71 39.50
N THR A 215 2.43 -0.82 40.15
CA THR A 215 2.17 -1.74 41.25
C THR A 215 1.22 -2.85 40.79
N ASN A 216 0.93 -3.79 41.70
CA ASN A 216 -0.07 -4.84 41.48
C ASN A 216 -1.46 -4.31 41.10
N GLU A 217 -1.77 -3.07 41.44
CA GLU A 217 -3.04 -2.41 41.11
C GLU A 217 -3.14 -2.08 39.61
N CYS A 218 -2.02 -2.10 38.88
CA CYS A 218 -1.97 -1.88 37.45
C CYS A 218 -2.28 -3.12 36.65
N LYS A 219 -2.91 -4.14 37.22
CA LYS A 219 -3.37 -5.33 36.47
C LYS A 219 -4.34 -4.93 35.37
N GLY A 220 -4.04 -5.36 34.14
CA GLY A 220 -4.81 -5.00 32.94
C GLY A 220 -4.49 -3.61 32.41
N GLY A 221 -3.49 -2.93 33.00
CA GLY A 221 -2.92 -1.72 32.39
C GLY A 221 -2.10 -2.04 31.14
N TYR A 222 -1.75 -1.00 30.44
CA TYR A 222 -0.85 -1.08 29.29
C TYR A 222 0.21 0.00 29.38
N ILE A 223 1.40 -0.36 28.94
CA ILE A 223 2.47 0.61 28.71
C ILE A 223 2.59 0.81 27.21
N VAL A 224 2.64 2.04 26.79
CA VAL A 224 2.80 2.43 25.40
C VAL A 224 4.26 2.76 25.16
N PHE A 225 4.90 2.02 24.27
CA PHE A 225 6.25 2.32 23.78
C PHE A 225 6.18 2.64 22.29
N ASN A 226 6.63 3.81 21.90
CA ASN A 226 6.76 4.24 20.51
C ASN A 226 5.56 3.82 19.65
N SER A 227 4.40 4.41 19.93
CA SER A 227 3.18 4.27 19.14
C SER A 227 2.47 2.90 19.12
N LYS A 228 2.82 1.98 20.00
CA LYS A 228 1.99 0.78 20.23
C LYS A 228 1.62 0.62 21.69
N ILE A 229 0.32 0.40 21.90
CA ILE A 229 -0.23 0.01 23.19
C ILE A 229 0.15 -1.44 23.42
N SER A 230 0.90 -1.70 24.43
CA SER A 230 1.21 -3.03 24.89
C SER A 230 0.48 -3.26 26.19
N ALA A 231 -0.39 -4.26 26.23
CA ALA A 231 -0.96 -4.69 27.48
C ALA A 231 0.16 -5.18 28.37
N ILE A 232 0.27 -4.61 29.54
CA ILE A 232 1.14 -5.15 30.58
C ILE A 232 0.31 -6.13 31.35
N ASP A 233 0.56 -7.39 31.13
CA ASP A 233 0.30 -8.42 32.11
C ASP A 233 1.56 -8.54 32.96
N GLY A 234 1.90 -7.43 33.58
CA GLY A 234 2.99 -7.41 34.52
C GLY A 234 2.53 -8.10 35.77
N TYR A 235 3.13 -9.21 36.09
CA TYR A 235 3.00 -9.83 37.37
C TYR A 235 4.26 -9.57 38.18
N SER A 236 4.15 -8.68 39.13
CA SER A 236 5.05 -8.66 40.28
C SER A 236 4.22 -8.36 41.52
N PRO A 237 3.92 -9.35 42.31
CA PRO A 237 3.16 -9.11 43.55
C PRO A 237 3.92 -8.33 44.60
N THR A 238 5.22 -8.22 44.49
CA THR A 238 6.08 -7.69 45.55
C THR A 238 7.08 -6.63 45.12
N THR A 239 7.37 -6.50 43.84
CA THR A 239 8.40 -5.58 43.35
C THR A 239 7.81 -4.62 42.32
N PRO A 240 7.90 -3.31 42.56
CA PRO A 240 7.39 -2.31 41.62
C PRO A 240 8.23 -2.29 40.34
N ILE A 241 7.57 -2.01 39.23
CA ILE A 241 8.23 -1.70 37.95
C ILE A 241 8.44 -0.19 37.90
N TYR A 242 9.67 0.22 37.67
CA TYR A 242 10.01 1.64 37.55
C TYR A 242 10.17 1.98 36.06
N ILE A 243 9.53 3.05 35.63
CA ILE A 243 9.64 3.58 34.27
C ILE A 243 10.29 4.95 34.36
N ASP A 244 11.38 5.12 33.65
CA ASP A 244 11.98 6.43 33.45
C ASP A 244 11.83 6.88 31.98
N ASN A 245 12.48 7.99 31.64
CA ASN A 245 12.33 8.64 30.33
C ASN A 245 12.59 7.73 29.12
N ASN A 246 13.33 6.64 29.29
CA ASN A 246 13.77 5.80 28.16
C ASN A 246 13.78 4.30 28.47
N SER A 247 13.44 3.88 29.69
CA SER A 247 13.57 2.49 30.11
C SER A 247 12.51 2.05 31.12
N ILE A 248 12.35 0.75 31.21
CA ILE A 248 11.62 0.09 32.29
C ILE A 248 12.63 -0.62 33.15
N ASP A 249 12.60 -0.34 34.45
CA ASP A 249 13.38 -1.07 35.44
C ASP A 249 12.58 -2.29 35.91
N LEU A 250 12.95 -3.46 35.43
CA LEU A 250 12.36 -4.74 35.81
C LEU A 250 13.20 -5.38 36.90
N ARG A 251 12.64 -5.55 38.09
CA ARG A 251 13.33 -6.17 39.22
C ARG A 251 12.62 -7.43 39.67
N GLY A 252 13.40 -8.43 40.08
CA GLY A 252 12.85 -9.70 40.53
C GLY A 252 12.17 -10.48 39.41
N ASP A 253 11.00 -11.05 39.71
CA ASP A 253 10.24 -11.88 38.76
C ASP A 253 9.26 -11.07 37.89
N THR A 254 9.55 -9.79 37.70
CA THR A 254 8.70 -8.89 36.94
C THR A 254 8.94 -9.04 35.45
N TYR A 255 7.88 -9.02 34.66
CA TYR A 255 7.97 -9.05 33.19
C TYR A 255 6.94 -8.10 32.56
N VAL A 256 7.22 -7.74 31.32
CA VAL A 256 6.32 -6.97 30.46
C VAL A 256 5.98 -7.83 29.25
N GLU A 257 4.70 -7.99 29.00
CA GLU A 257 4.19 -8.75 27.86
C GLU A 257 3.50 -7.82 26.87
N TRP A 258 3.90 -7.92 25.60
CA TRP A 258 3.21 -7.27 24.49
C TRP A 258 2.25 -8.28 23.85
N ARG A 259 0.96 -8.11 24.02
CA ARG A 259 -0.05 -9.04 23.53
C ARG A 259 -0.40 -8.84 22.07
N GLU A 260 -0.32 -7.62 21.58
CA GLU A 260 -0.54 -7.34 20.16
C GLU A 260 0.78 -7.36 19.41
N GLY A 261 1.01 -8.47 18.70
CA GLY A 261 2.22 -8.65 17.92
C GLY A 261 2.31 -7.69 16.74
N TYR A 262 3.51 -7.20 16.47
CA TYR A 262 3.85 -6.60 15.20
C TYR A 262 3.78 -7.66 14.11
N GLN A 263 3.17 -7.38 12.97
CA GLN A 263 3.48 -8.12 11.75
C GLN A 263 4.90 -7.72 11.34
N ILE A 264 5.86 -8.53 11.74
CA ILE A 264 7.26 -8.33 11.36
C ILE A 264 7.37 -8.82 9.93
N SER A 265 7.90 -7.98 9.04
CA SER A 265 8.27 -8.36 7.68
C SER A 265 9.28 -9.51 7.70
N ASN A 266 9.57 -10.13 6.55
CA ASN A 266 10.57 -11.19 6.41
C ASN A 266 11.97 -10.79 6.87
N SER A 267 12.20 -9.50 7.13
CA SER A 267 13.41 -8.95 7.71
C SER A 267 13.06 -7.97 8.81
N PHE A 268 13.70 -8.07 9.96
CA PHE A 268 13.53 -7.13 11.06
C PHE A 268 14.81 -6.99 11.88
N THR A 269 14.90 -5.89 12.63
CA THR A 269 15.89 -5.70 13.69
C THR A 269 15.18 -5.33 14.96
N ALA A 270 15.39 -6.10 16.02
CA ALA A 270 14.95 -5.78 17.36
C ALA A 270 16.14 -5.41 18.22
N ARG A 271 15.96 -4.44 19.12
CA ARG A 271 16.98 -4.01 20.06
C ARG A 271 16.46 -4.14 21.48
N ILE A 272 17.25 -4.80 22.33
CA ILE A 272 17.08 -4.82 23.78
C ILE A 272 18.29 -4.12 24.36
N TRP A 273 18.08 -3.18 25.27
CA TRP A 273 19.19 -2.51 25.94
C TRP A 273 18.88 -2.30 27.41
N GLY A 274 19.92 -2.24 28.20
CA GLY A 274 19.80 -2.03 29.62
C GLY A 274 21.17 -2.12 30.32
N ARG A 275 21.13 -2.02 31.62
CA ARG A 275 22.29 -2.23 32.50
C ARG A 275 21.87 -3.13 33.67
N ASP A 276 22.88 -3.66 34.36
CA ASP A 276 22.67 -4.51 35.53
C ASP A 276 21.75 -5.71 35.24
N PHE A 277 21.90 -6.32 34.07
CA PHE A 277 21.18 -7.53 33.73
C PHE A 277 21.46 -8.66 34.72
N ASN A 278 20.43 -9.42 35.02
CA ASN A 278 20.60 -10.68 35.74
C ASN A 278 21.08 -11.75 34.74
N TYR A 279 22.36 -12.03 34.75
CA TYR A 279 22.95 -13.01 33.84
C TYR A 279 22.46 -14.42 34.12
N ASP A 280 22.64 -15.30 33.13
CA ASP A 280 22.15 -16.69 33.10
C ASP A 280 20.62 -16.81 33.10
N ASN A 281 19.92 -15.74 32.72
CA ASN A 281 18.48 -15.70 32.65
C ASN A 281 17.97 -15.33 31.27
N LYS A 282 16.72 -15.70 31.04
CA LYS A 282 15.97 -15.24 29.88
C LYS A 282 15.58 -13.77 30.08
N ILE A 283 16.06 -12.91 29.18
CA ILE A 283 15.81 -11.46 29.25
C ILE A 283 14.64 -11.02 28.36
N ALA A 284 14.30 -11.81 27.33
CA ALA A 284 13.16 -11.55 26.47
C ALA A 284 12.67 -12.83 25.78
N SER A 285 11.42 -12.82 25.38
CA SER A 285 10.90 -13.80 24.41
C SER A 285 9.84 -13.14 23.53
N PHE A 286 9.76 -13.59 22.29
CA PHE A 286 8.75 -13.11 21.34
C PHE A 286 8.45 -14.18 20.30
N ARG A 287 7.32 -14.04 19.63
CA ARG A 287 6.92 -14.93 18.53
C ARG A 287 6.85 -14.14 17.24
N THR A 288 7.31 -14.78 16.17
CA THR A 288 7.15 -14.24 14.82
C THR A 288 5.82 -14.70 14.22
N THR A 289 5.38 -14.00 13.20
CA THR A 289 4.19 -14.39 12.41
C THR A 289 4.38 -15.73 11.68
N PHE A 290 5.62 -16.16 11.46
CA PHE A 290 5.97 -17.45 10.87
C PHE A 290 5.82 -18.61 11.87
N GLY A 291 5.59 -18.30 13.14
CA GLY A 291 5.44 -19.29 14.21
C GLY A 291 6.74 -19.64 14.92
N ASP A 292 7.83 -18.91 14.68
CA ASP A 292 9.05 -19.03 15.46
C ASP A 292 8.84 -18.43 16.84
N GLU A 293 9.21 -19.18 17.85
CA GLU A 293 9.33 -18.71 19.23
C GLU A 293 10.81 -18.47 19.51
N ILE A 294 11.15 -17.23 19.85
CA ILE A 294 12.51 -16.78 20.08
C ILE A 294 12.64 -16.42 21.54
N SER A 295 13.59 -17.06 22.23
CA SER A 295 13.97 -16.72 23.60
C SER A 295 15.40 -16.19 23.61
N VAL A 296 15.60 -15.06 24.27
CA VAL A 296 16.88 -14.38 24.39
C VAL A 296 17.40 -14.54 25.80
N TYR A 297 18.60 -15.08 25.90
CA TYR A 297 19.31 -15.23 27.16
C TYR A 297 20.59 -14.39 27.13
N LEU A 298 20.97 -13.86 28.28
CA LEU A 298 22.22 -13.15 28.46
C LEU A 298 23.06 -13.88 29.50
N TYR A 299 24.31 -14.14 29.17
CA TYR A 299 25.24 -14.90 30.01
C TYR A 299 26.51 -14.10 30.27
N GLU A 300 27.19 -14.42 31.36
CA GLU A 300 28.48 -13.83 31.71
C GLU A 300 29.48 -14.91 32.15
N ASN A 301 30.75 -14.75 31.76
CA ASN A 301 31.85 -15.52 32.26
C ASN A 301 33.16 -14.69 32.25
N GLU A 302 34.29 -15.31 32.50
CA GLU A 302 35.62 -14.67 32.48
C GLU A 302 35.99 -13.99 31.17
N ASN A 303 35.42 -14.43 30.05
CA ASN A 303 35.65 -13.88 28.72
C ASN A 303 34.79 -12.65 28.41
N GLY A 304 33.71 -12.47 29.17
CA GLY A 304 32.78 -11.35 29.02
C GLY A 304 31.31 -11.81 28.95
N VAL A 305 30.47 -10.91 28.50
CA VAL A 305 29.02 -11.10 28.33
C VAL A 305 28.72 -11.50 26.90
N TRP A 306 27.77 -12.42 26.74
CA TRP A 306 27.24 -12.79 25.41
C TRP A 306 25.73 -13.09 25.49
N ALA A 307 25.06 -12.97 24.36
CA ALA A 307 23.65 -13.36 24.22
C ALA A 307 23.51 -14.67 23.43
N GLU A 308 22.53 -15.47 23.80
CA GLU A 308 22.09 -16.63 23.02
C GLU A 308 20.61 -16.48 22.65
N LEU A 309 20.33 -16.71 21.37
CA LEU A 309 18.97 -16.86 20.86
C LEU A 309 18.63 -18.33 20.75
N TYR A 310 17.56 -18.74 21.39
CA TYR A 310 16.96 -20.06 21.15
C TYR A 310 15.74 -19.85 20.25
N VAL A 311 15.83 -20.41 19.04
CA VAL A 311 14.75 -20.32 18.04
C VAL A 311 14.09 -21.67 17.94
N THR A 312 12.78 -21.73 18.16
CA THR A 312 11.99 -22.95 18.08
C THR A 312 10.75 -22.71 17.21
N ASN A 313 10.48 -23.61 16.29
CA ASN A 313 9.25 -23.60 15.52
C ASN A 313 8.56 -24.96 15.62
N ILE A 314 7.47 -25.02 16.37
CA ILE A 314 6.72 -26.25 16.63
C ILE A 314 6.03 -26.75 15.34
N LYS A 315 5.62 -25.86 14.46
CA LYS A 315 4.94 -26.22 13.21
C LYS A 315 5.88 -26.81 12.16
N LEU A 316 7.11 -26.29 12.11
CA LEU A 316 8.15 -26.73 11.17
C LEU A 316 9.15 -27.70 11.79
N PHE A 317 8.96 -28.07 13.07
CA PHE A 317 9.75 -29.07 13.81
C PHE A 317 11.26 -28.78 13.82
N TYR A 318 11.66 -27.54 14.03
CA TYR A 318 13.08 -27.22 14.25
C TYR A 318 13.31 -26.45 15.55
N SER A 319 14.52 -26.60 16.08
CA SER A 319 15.02 -25.82 17.20
C SER A 319 16.55 -25.70 17.06
N TYR A 320 17.07 -24.50 17.26
CA TYR A 320 18.52 -24.24 17.25
C TYR A 320 18.86 -23.03 18.12
N ALA A 321 20.14 -22.89 18.45
CA ALA A 321 20.64 -21.76 19.21
C ALA A 321 21.71 -21.00 18.40
N ILE A 322 21.72 -19.67 18.55
CA ILE A 322 22.71 -18.78 17.96
C ILE A 322 23.36 -18.01 19.08
N LYS A 323 24.68 -17.89 19.06
CA LYS A 323 25.47 -17.22 20.07
C LYS A 323 26.17 -15.99 19.50
N SER A 324 26.11 -14.86 20.20
CA SER A 324 26.89 -13.68 19.88
C SER A 324 28.37 -13.83 20.22
N ALA A 325 29.20 -12.91 19.74
CA ALA A 325 30.54 -12.72 20.26
C ALA A 325 30.51 -12.26 21.74
N TYR A 326 31.62 -12.44 22.45
CA TYR A 326 31.79 -11.96 23.81
C TYR A 326 32.13 -10.46 23.83
N VAL A 327 31.50 -9.72 24.75
CA VAL A 327 31.78 -8.30 24.97
C VAL A 327 32.14 -8.09 26.46
N LYS A 328 33.25 -7.45 26.72
CA LYS A 328 33.64 -7.08 28.08
C LYS A 328 32.88 -5.83 28.52
N LEU A 329 31.97 -5.99 29.48
CA LEU A 329 31.25 -4.90 30.11
C LEU A 329 31.84 -4.62 31.48
N ALA A 330 32.01 -3.35 31.82
CA ALA A 330 32.29 -2.93 33.18
C ALA A 330 30.96 -2.82 33.98
N LYS A 331 31.07 -2.83 35.28
CA LYS A 331 29.92 -2.58 36.17
C LYS A 331 29.28 -1.23 35.79
N ASN A 332 28.01 -1.20 35.58
CA ASN A 332 27.21 -0.08 35.10
C ASN A 332 27.37 0.30 33.60
N ASP A 333 28.07 -0.48 32.81
CA ASP A 333 28.00 -0.33 31.36
C ASP A 333 26.61 -0.76 30.84
N ASN A 334 26.14 -0.10 29.80
CA ASN A 334 24.96 -0.56 29.09
C ASN A 334 25.35 -1.73 28.19
N ALA A 335 24.49 -2.73 28.11
CA ALA A 335 24.54 -3.76 27.08
C ALA A 335 23.44 -3.49 26.04
N PHE A 336 23.82 -3.50 24.79
CA PHE A 336 22.90 -3.43 23.66
C PHE A 336 22.88 -4.77 22.97
N ILE A 337 21.72 -5.42 22.93
CA ILE A 337 21.51 -6.72 22.31
C ILE A 337 20.67 -6.48 21.06
N TRP A 338 21.26 -6.78 19.92
CA TRP A 338 20.62 -6.64 18.62
C TRP A 338 20.29 -8.00 18.08
N ILE A 339 19.04 -8.18 17.69
CA ILE A 339 18.51 -9.39 17.09
C ILE A 339 18.08 -9.03 15.68
N ARG A 340 18.70 -9.65 14.70
CA ARG A 340 18.39 -9.44 13.28
C ARG A 340 17.82 -10.71 12.70
N HIS A 341 16.86 -10.55 11.81
CA HIS A 341 16.35 -11.62 10.98
C HIS A 341 16.34 -11.14 9.53
N ASP A 342 16.98 -11.88 8.66
CA ASP A 342 16.97 -11.63 7.23
C ASP A 342 17.01 -12.96 6.48
N ASN A 343 16.10 -13.13 5.50
CA ASN A 343 16.03 -14.31 4.64
C ASN A 343 16.08 -15.66 5.39
N ASN A 344 15.31 -15.79 6.47
CA ASN A 344 15.23 -16.97 7.36
C ASN A 344 16.49 -17.22 8.21
N LEU A 345 17.39 -16.28 8.30
CA LEU A 345 18.55 -16.35 9.17
C LEU A 345 18.41 -15.36 10.32
N TYR A 346 18.62 -15.86 11.52
CA TYR A 346 18.72 -15.04 12.71
C TYR A 346 20.20 -14.77 13.04
N ASP A 347 20.44 -13.60 13.59
CA ASP A 347 21.74 -13.19 14.09
C ASP A 347 21.55 -12.42 15.40
N VAL A 348 22.52 -12.51 16.30
CA VAL A 348 22.54 -11.81 17.57
C VAL A 348 23.89 -11.16 17.81
N ILE A 349 23.86 -9.90 18.20
CA ILE A 349 25.07 -9.13 18.52
C ILE A 349 24.86 -8.50 19.89
N VAL A 350 25.88 -8.60 20.74
CA VAL A 350 25.99 -7.81 21.97
C VAL A 350 27.03 -6.74 21.77
N SER A 351 26.72 -5.51 22.13
CA SER A 351 27.61 -4.36 22.04
C SER A 351 27.55 -3.53 23.34
N LYS A 352 28.63 -2.83 23.62
CA LYS A 352 28.71 -1.82 24.67
C LYS A 352 28.17 -0.46 24.21
N TYR A 353 28.20 -0.18 22.92
CA TYR A 353 27.84 1.11 22.34
C TYR A 353 26.64 0.95 21.38
N GLU A 354 25.82 1.98 21.35
CA GLU A 354 24.62 1.99 20.50
C GLU A 354 24.94 1.97 19.00
N GLY A 355 26.09 2.44 18.58
CA GLY A 355 26.50 2.61 17.20
C GLY A 355 27.41 1.53 16.61
N ASP A 356 27.74 0.47 17.34
CA ASP A 356 28.72 -0.54 16.90
C ASP A 356 28.20 -1.56 15.87
N ILE A 357 27.06 -1.25 15.22
CA ILE A 357 26.53 -2.13 14.19
C ILE A 357 26.82 -1.51 12.82
N ILE A 358 27.84 -1.99 12.20
CA ILE A 358 28.11 -1.83 10.76
C ILE A 358 27.71 -3.12 10.03
#